data_759afd4645a46f570031ddb77e29496a
#
_entry.id   759afd4645a46f570031ddb77e29496a
#
_cell.length_a   1.000
_cell.length_b   1.000
_cell.length_c   1.000
_cell.angle_alpha   90.00
_cell.angle_beta   90.00
_cell.angle_gamma   90.00
#
_symmetry.space_group_name_H-M   'P 1'
#
loop_
_entity.id
_entity.type
_entity.pdbx_description
1 polymer ?
#
loop_
_entity_poly.entity_id
_entity_poly.type
_entity_poly.pdbx_seq_one_letter_code
_entity_poly.pdbx_strand_id
1 'polypeptide(L)'
;MCIRDSLLPENKAFFENLGVNELIYPEKLAAEEVITALKHTWTRNWFELCNGELIVLSVKLHDNAKILNKKLYELTTAESQFHIAAIKRIHETIIPRGNDEIKIGDIAYFTTTPNHIQEIQKLSGETEAEIHKIMIMGGSRIAIRISSYAPDNMAIKLIECDKHCLLYTSPSPRDYAAS
;
A
#
# COMPACT_ATOMS: atom_id res chain seq x y z
N MET A 1 -30.53 1.34 15.98
CA MET A 1 -29.98 0.75 14.74
C MET A 1 -28.47 0.85 14.85
N CYS A 2 -27.77 -0.25 14.94
CA CYS A 2 -26.33 -0.23 15.14
C CYS A 2 -25.66 0.11 13.79
N ILE A 3 -24.89 1.19 13.72
CA ILE A 3 -24.13 1.60 12.53
C ILE A 3 -23.22 0.46 12.01
N ARG A 4 -22.98 -0.56 12.85
CA ARG A 4 -22.18 -1.74 12.52
C ARG A 4 -22.81 -2.68 11.47
N ASP A 5 -24.15 -2.72 11.41
CA ASP A 5 -24.85 -3.63 10.48
C ASP A 5 -24.95 -3.05 9.07
N SER A 6 -24.70 -1.74 8.91
CA SER A 6 -24.58 -1.10 7.60
C SER A 6 -23.37 -1.57 6.80
N LEU A 7 -22.41 -2.22 7.49
CA LEU A 7 -21.13 -2.67 6.91
C LEU A 7 -21.19 -4.07 6.26
N LEU A 8 -22.34 -4.73 6.29
CA LEU A 8 -22.50 -6.00 5.61
C LEU A 8 -22.78 -5.77 4.10
N PRO A 9 -22.15 -6.52 3.20
CA PRO A 9 -22.35 -6.38 1.76
C PRO A 9 -23.84 -6.47 1.34
N GLU A 10 -24.62 -7.26 2.05
CA GLU A 10 -26.06 -7.45 1.87
C GLU A 10 -26.88 -6.18 2.14
N ASN A 11 -26.36 -5.26 2.97
CA ASN A 11 -27.03 -4.00 3.28
C ASN A 11 -26.69 -2.87 2.30
N LYS A 12 -25.72 -3.09 1.40
CA LYS A 12 -25.27 -2.07 0.44
C LYS A 12 -26.45 -1.59 -0.43
N ALA A 13 -27.20 -2.51 -1.01
CA ALA A 13 -28.35 -2.20 -1.85
C ALA A 13 -29.43 -1.41 -1.10
N PHE A 14 -29.64 -1.69 0.18
CA PHE A 14 -30.58 -0.95 1.03
C PHE A 14 -30.18 0.51 1.17
N PHE A 15 -28.90 0.80 1.43
CA PHE A 15 -28.41 2.17 1.56
C PHE A 15 -28.37 2.91 0.23
N GLU A 16 -28.06 2.25 -0.87
CA GLU A 16 -28.13 2.81 -2.21
C GLU A 16 -29.57 3.25 -2.55
N ASN A 17 -30.57 2.44 -2.20
CA ASN A 17 -31.99 2.79 -2.37
C ASN A 17 -32.45 3.98 -1.51
N LEU A 18 -31.74 4.26 -0.41
CA LEU A 18 -31.96 5.46 0.42
C LEU A 18 -31.24 6.71 -0.11
N GLY A 19 -30.59 6.63 -1.27
CA GLY A 19 -29.87 7.75 -1.88
C GLY A 19 -28.45 7.95 -1.35
N VAL A 20 -27.89 6.95 -0.70
CA VAL A 20 -26.47 6.95 -0.30
C VAL A 20 -25.63 6.56 -1.50
N ASN A 21 -24.82 7.49 -1.99
CA ASN A 21 -24.00 7.27 -3.20
C ASN A 21 -22.77 6.41 -2.94
N GLU A 22 -22.22 6.47 -1.71
CA GLU A 22 -21.01 5.74 -1.38
C GLU A 22 -21.00 5.32 0.08
N LEU A 23 -20.60 4.08 0.33
CA LEU A 23 -20.40 3.52 1.67
C LEU A 23 -18.91 3.23 1.88
N ILE A 24 -18.33 3.93 2.85
CA ILE A 24 -16.92 3.77 3.20
C ILE A 24 -16.81 2.86 4.41
N TYR A 25 -15.97 1.82 4.28
CA TYR A 25 -15.66 0.87 5.34
C TYR A 25 -14.20 1.07 5.80
N PRO A 26 -13.95 1.83 6.88
CA PRO A 26 -12.59 2.13 7.32
C PRO A 26 -11.74 0.89 7.58
N GLU A 27 -12.31 -0.15 8.18
CA GLU A 27 -11.60 -1.41 8.47
C GLU A 27 -11.23 -2.18 7.18
N LYS A 28 -12.06 -2.06 6.15
CA LYS A 28 -11.75 -2.66 4.84
C LYS A 28 -10.61 -1.90 4.18
N LEU A 29 -10.70 -0.58 4.11
CA LEU A 29 -9.66 0.27 3.52
C LEU A 29 -8.31 0.08 4.24
N ALA A 30 -8.33 0.04 5.57
CA ALA A 30 -7.11 -0.19 6.35
C ALA A 30 -6.49 -1.57 6.07
N ALA A 31 -7.31 -2.60 5.91
CA ALA A 31 -6.81 -3.93 5.57
C ALA A 31 -6.24 -4.00 4.16
N GLU A 32 -6.91 -3.37 3.19
CA GLU A 32 -6.43 -3.27 1.80
C GLU A 32 -5.10 -2.52 1.71
N GLU A 33 -4.95 -1.42 2.47
CA GLU A 33 -3.70 -0.66 2.54
C GLU A 33 -2.55 -1.50 3.11
N VAL A 34 -2.80 -2.27 4.18
CA VAL A 34 -1.79 -3.18 4.73
C VAL A 34 -1.38 -4.25 3.71
N ILE A 35 -2.34 -4.85 3.01
CA ILE A 35 -2.03 -5.86 1.97
C ILE A 35 -1.24 -5.24 0.82
N THR A 36 -1.58 -4.03 0.41
CA THR A 36 -0.82 -3.29 -0.62
C THR A 36 0.61 -3.03 -0.18
N ALA A 37 0.82 -2.59 1.07
CA ALA A 37 2.15 -2.38 1.63
C ALA A 37 2.97 -3.68 1.71
N LEU A 38 2.33 -4.81 1.99
CA LEU A 38 2.98 -6.14 2.01
C LEU A 38 3.38 -6.64 0.62
N LYS A 39 2.65 -6.22 -0.43
CA LYS A 39 2.96 -6.55 -1.82
C LYS A 39 4.07 -5.67 -2.41
N HIS A 40 4.18 -4.43 -1.94
CA HIS A 40 5.12 -3.43 -2.48
C HIS A 40 6.11 -2.98 -1.40
N THR A 41 6.87 -3.93 -0.83
CA THR A 41 7.74 -3.74 0.33
C THR A 41 8.87 -2.73 0.13
N TRP A 42 9.27 -2.47 -1.10
CA TRP A 42 10.32 -1.53 -1.46
C TRP A 42 9.83 -0.08 -1.59
N THR A 43 8.50 0.14 -1.62
CA THR A 43 7.90 1.47 -1.68
C THR A 43 7.46 1.96 -0.29
N ARG A 44 7.40 3.27 -0.12
CA ARG A 44 6.82 3.89 1.08
C ARG A 44 5.33 4.15 0.95
N ASN A 45 4.92 4.57 -0.24
CA ASN A 45 3.53 4.81 -0.59
C ASN A 45 3.28 4.24 -1.97
N TRP A 46 2.08 3.75 -2.17
CA TRP A 46 1.60 3.20 -3.43
C TRP A 46 0.15 3.62 -3.64
N PHE A 47 -0.11 4.30 -4.75
CA PHE A 47 -1.45 4.74 -5.11
C PHE A 47 -1.73 4.37 -6.56
N GLU A 48 -2.85 3.72 -6.77
CA GLU A 48 -3.37 3.40 -8.10
C GLU A 48 -4.44 4.42 -8.48
N LEU A 49 -4.26 5.07 -9.61
CA LEU A 49 -5.17 6.06 -10.16
C LEU A 49 -5.69 5.58 -11.51
N CYS A 50 -6.82 6.14 -11.97
CA CYS A 50 -7.41 5.80 -13.26
C CYS A 50 -7.61 4.28 -13.43
N ASN A 51 -8.21 3.61 -12.43
CA ASN A 51 -8.41 2.15 -12.43
C ASN A 51 -7.12 1.32 -12.60
N GLY A 52 -6.00 1.81 -12.07
CA GLY A 52 -4.71 1.13 -12.14
C GLY A 52 -3.86 1.46 -13.38
N GLU A 53 -4.33 2.33 -14.28
CA GLU A 53 -3.54 2.75 -15.45
C GLU A 53 -2.38 3.68 -15.09
N LEU A 54 -2.53 4.46 -14.03
CA LEU A 54 -1.50 5.35 -13.50
C LEU A 54 -1.16 4.97 -12.06
N ILE A 55 0.13 4.81 -11.79
CA ILE A 55 0.65 4.51 -10.47
C ILE A 55 1.47 5.69 -9.98
N VAL A 56 1.17 6.12 -8.76
CA VAL A 56 1.99 7.06 -8.01
C VAL A 56 2.63 6.30 -6.86
N LEU A 57 3.94 6.24 -6.85
CA LEU A 57 4.70 5.55 -5.80
C LEU A 57 5.80 6.43 -5.23
N SER A 58 6.18 6.20 -4.00
CA SER A 58 7.30 6.90 -3.38
C SER A 58 8.33 5.93 -2.84
N VAL A 59 9.61 6.26 -3.07
CA VAL A 59 10.75 5.45 -2.66
C VAL A 59 11.74 6.30 -1.89
N LYS A 60 12.25 5.79 -0.78
CA LYS A 60 13.37 6.41 -0.08
C LYS A 60 14.66 5.96 -0.74
N LEU A 61 15.49 6.91 -1.14
CA LEU A 61 16.72 6.62 -1.87
C LEU A 61 17.89 6.40 -0.90
N HIS A 62 18.52 5.26 -1.05
CA HIS A 62 19.70 4.84 -0.33
C HIS A 62 20.95 5.00 -1.22
N ASP A 63 22.10 4.70 -0.68
CA ASP A 63 23.40 4.84 -1.33
C ASP A 63 23.58 3.99 -2.60
N ASN A 64 22.82 2.91 -2.72
CA ASN A 64 22.80 2.00 -3.87
C ASN A 64 21.95 2.50 -5.05
N ALA A 65 21.24 3.63 -4.91
CA ALA A 65 20.37 4.15 -5.96
C ALA A 65 21.17 4.74 -7.13
N LYS A 66 20.87 4.29 -8.35
CA LYS A 66 21.57 4.70 -9.58
C LYS A 66 21.26 6.12 -10.04
N ILE A 67 20.19 6.71 -9.48
CA ILE A 67 19.74 8.06 -9.81
C ILE A 67 20.38 9.15 -8.96
N LEU A 68 21.18 8.78 -7.95
CA LEU A 68 21.82 9.75 -7.06
C LEU A 68 22.80 10.65 -7.80
N ASN A 69 22.86 11.91 -7.37
CA ASN A 69 23.80 12.93 -7.88
C ASN A 69 23.72 13.17 -9.39
N LYS A 70 22.59 12.78 -10.01
CA LYS A 70 22.28 13.09 -11.41
C LYS A 70 21.24 14.20 -11.46
N LYS A 71 21.34 15.01 -12.48
CA LYS A 71 20.34 16.04 -12.75
C LYS A 71 19.10 15.39 -13.36
N LEU A 72 17.94 15.92 -13.03
CA LEU A 72 16.67 15.31 -13.46
C LEU A 72 16.50 15.31 -14.98
N TYR A 73 17.05 16.30 -15.70
CA TYR A 73 17.00 16.31 -17.15
C TYR A 73 17.81 15.16 -17.79
N GLU A 74 18.76 14.55 -17.07
CA GLU A 74 19.52 13.37 -17.52
C GLU A 74 18.74 12.07 -17.29
N LEU A 75 17.83 12.07 -16.33
CA LEU A 75 17.04 10.91 -15.91
C LEU A 75 15.71 10.83 -16.63
N THR A 76 15.07 11.98 -16.88
CA THR A 76 13.76 12.07 -17.51
C THR A 76 13.90 12.69 -18.89
N THR A 77 13.99 11.85 -19.90
CA THR A 77 13.95 12.22 -21.33
C THR A 77 12.52 12.12 -21.84
N ALA A 78 12.29 12.59 -23.08
CA ALA A 78 10.98 12.45 -23.73
C ALA A 78 10.55 10.99 -23.91
N GLU A 79 11.48 10.05 -23.85
CA GLU A 79 11.23 8.60 -23.97
C GLU A 79 11.05 7.90 -22.62
N SER A 80 11.31 8.60 -21.50
CA SER A 80 11.16 8.02 -20.16
C SER A 80 9.69 7.75 -19.86
N GLN A 81 9.42 6.56 -19.39
CA GLN A 81 8.06 6.11 -19.06
C GLN A 81 7.69 6.37 -17.60
N PHE A 82 8.43 7.21 -16.92
CA PHE A 82 8.15 7.68 -15.57
C PHE A 82 8.46 9.17 -15.43
N HIS A 83 7.82 9.78 -14.46
CA HIS A 83 8.07 11.19 -14.12
C HIS A 83 8.30 11.31 -12.62
N ILE A 84 9.21 12.21 -12.19
CA ILE A 84 9.45 12.51 -10.78
C ILE A 84 8.64 13.75 -10.44
N ALA A 85 7.51 13.54 -9.76
CA ALA A 85 6.54 14.59 -9.47
C ALA A 85 6.96 15.46 -8.28
N ALA A 86 7.62 14.87 -7.27
CA ALA A 86 8.09 15.58 -6.09
C ALA A 86 9.28 14.88 -5.44
N ILE A 87 10.05 15.63 -4.68
CA ILE A 87 11.14 15.13 -3.84
C ILE A 87 10.91 15.65 -2.42
N LYS A 88 10.81 14.77 -1.44
CA LYS A 88 10.76 15.13 -0.04
C LYS A 88 12.15 14.96 0.56
N ARG A 89 12.72 16.09 0.99
CA ARG A 89 14.04 16.16 1.63
C ARG A 89 13.88 16.61 3.07
N ILE A 90 14.11 15.72 4.01
CA ILE A 90 13.93 15.94 5.45
C ILE A 90 12.50 16.45 5.75
N HIS A 91 12.27 17.76 5.81
CA HIS A 91 10.98 18.40 6.12
C HIS A 91 10.42 19.23 4.96
N GLU A 92 11.18 19.37 3.87
CA GLU A 92 10.81 20.17 2.72
C GLU A 92 10.33 19.29 1.56
N THR A 93 9.28 19.72 0.88
CA THR A 93 8.81 19.10 -0.36
C THR A 93 9.18 20.01 -1.52
N ILE A 94 10.00 19.49 -2.42
CA ILE A 94 10.53 20.18 -3.59
C ILE A 94 9.74 19.70 -4.80
N ILE A 95 9.21 20.62 -5.58
CA ILE A 95 8.72 20.33 -6.93
C ILE A 95 9.92 20.45 -7.87
N PRO A 96 10.45 19.33 -8.34
CA PRO A 96 11.75 19.33 -8.97
C PRO A 96 11.71 19.94 -10.38
N ARG A 97 12.83 20.57 -10.73
CA ARG A 97 13.10 21.08 -12.08
C ARG A 97 14.26 20.29 -12.70
N GLY A 98 14.43 20.39 -14.00
CA GLY A 98 15.44 19.63 -14.73
C GLY A 98 16.86 19.75 -14.16
N ASN A 99 17.23 20.90 -13.58
CA ASN A 99 18.56 21.13 -12.99
C ASN A 99 18.71 20.65 -11.54
N ASP A 100 17.61 20.23 -10.90
CA ASP A 100 17.67 19.71 -9.53
C ASP A 100 18.29 18.31 -9.50
N GLU A 101 18.93 18.02 -8.37
CA GLU A 101 19.61 16.74 -8.13
C GLU A 101 18.92 15.98 -7.00
N ILE A 102 18.86 14.67 -7.16
CA ILE A 102 18.41 13.75 -6.13
C ILE A 102 19.59 13.40 -5.22
N LYS A 103 19.35 13.45 -3.91
CA LYS A 103 20.35 13.17 -2.89
C LYS A 103 20.00 11.92 -2.09
N ILE A 104 21.01 11.34 -1.48
CA ILE A 104 20.80 10.23 -0.53
C ILE A 104 19.87 10.64 0.61
N GLY A 105 18.94 9.77 0.95
CA GLY A 105 17.95 10.02 2.00
C GLY A 105 16.69 10.76 1.53
N ASP A 106 16.67 11.28 0.31
CA ASP A 106 15.46 11.84 -0.29
C ASP A 106 14.39 10.77 -0.48
N ILE A 107 13.13 11.18 -0.40
CA ILE A 107 12.00 10.37 -0.83
C ILE A 107 11.52 10.95 -2.16
N ALA A 108 11.71 10.19 -3.23
CA ALA A 108 11.26 10.59 -4.55
C ALA A 108 9.86 10.01 -4.84
N TYR A 109 8.98 10.86 -5.34
CA TYR A 109 7.63 10.49 -5.79
C TYR A 109 7.64 10.34 -7.30
N PHE A 110 7.36 9.13 -7.74
CA PHE A 110 7.31 8.78 -9.16
C PHE A 110 5.86 8.62 -9.60
N THR A 111 5.59 9.03 -10.83
CA THR A 111 4.39 8.67 -11.56
C THR A 111 4.78 7.81 -12.74
N THR A 112 4.10 6.69 -12.95
CA THR A 112 4.40 5.74 -14.01
C THR A 112 3.18 4.88 -14.36
N THR A 113 3.32 4.05 -15.38
CA THR A 113 2.35 3.01 -15.72
C THR A 113 2.78 1.66 -15.13
N PRO A 114 1.88 0.68 -14.98
CA PRO A 114 2.20 -0.63 -14.40
C PRO A 114 3.39 -1.34 -15.07
N ASN A 115 3.55 -1.17 -16.38
CA ASN A 115 4.58 -1.85 -17.15
C ASN A 115 6.00 -1.34 -16.87
N HIS A 116 6.15 -0.17 -16.27
CA HIS A 116 7.44 0.51 -16.08
C HIS A 116 7.89 0.60 -14.62
N ILE A 117 7.17 -0.04 -13.70
CA ILE A 117 7.50 -0.09 -12.26
C ILE A 117 8.89 -0.67 -12.03
N GLN A 118 9.24 -1.74 -12.75
CA GLN A 118 10.53 -2.41 -12.63
C GLN A 118 11.73 -1.50 -13.01
N GLU A 119 11.50 -0.53 -13.87
CA GLU A 119 12.51 0.46 -14.22
C GLU A 119 12.83 1.36 -13.02
N ILE A 120 11.80 1.87 -12.36
CA ILE A 120 11.95 2.68 -11.13
C ILE A 120 12.63 1.88 -10.03
N GLN A 121 12.24 0.62 -9.85
CA GLN A 121 12.86 -0.28 -8.87
C GLN A 121 14.37 -0.46 -9.13
N LYS A 122 14.76 -0.68 -10.37
CA LYS A 122 16.18 -0.78 -10.74
C LYS A 122 16.95 0.52 -10.57
N LEU A 123 16.31 1.66 -10.84
CA LEU A 123 16.91 2.99 -10.69
C LEU A 123 17.06 3.39 -9.21
N SER A 124 16.09 3.05 -8.38
CA SER A 124 16.15 3.28 -6.94
C SER A 124 17.10 2.33 -6.20
N GLY A 125 17.53 1.24 -6.86
CA GLY A 125 18.41 0.23 -6.26
C GLY A 125 17.71 -0.68 -5.26
N GLU A 126 16.38 -0.61 -5.19
CA GLU A 126 15.58 -1.39 -4.25
C GLU A 126 15.27 -2.78 -4.79
N THR A 127 15.15 -3.72 -3.87
CA THR A 127 14.73 -5.09 -4.16
C THR A 127 13.44 -5.40 -3.44
N GLU A 128 12.53 -6.05 -4.11
CA GLU A 128 11.29 -6.52 -3.50
C GLU A 128 11.60 -7.70 -2.57
N ALA A 129 11.18 -7.57 -1.31
CA ALA A 129 11.28 -8.67 -0.36
C ALA A 129 9.94 -9.42 -0.37
N GLU A 130 9.95 -10.69 -0.75
CA GLU A 130 8.76 -11.53 -0.64
C GLU A 130 8.47 -11.84 0.83
N ILE A 131 7.31 -11.40 1.30
CA ILE A 131 6.83 -11.68 2.65
C ILE A 131 5.97 -12.94 2.61
N HIS A 132 6.46 -14.02 3.20
CA HIS A 132 5.75 -15.29 3.29
C HIS A 132 5.05 -15.51 4.62
N LYS A 133 5.45 -14.79 5.67
CA LYS A 133 4.92 -14.98 7.02
C LYS A 133 4.73 -13.64 7.71
N ILE A 134 3.56 -13.44 8.27
CA ILE A 134 3.24 -12.27 9.10
C ILE A 134 2.66 -12.71 10.44
N MET A 135 2.92 -11.92 11.45
CA MET A 135 2.31 -12.07 12.78
C MET A 135 1.50 -10.80 13.07
N ILE A 136 0.24 -10.96 13.41
CA ILE A 136 -0.65 -9.86 13.77
C ILE A 136 -0.96 -9.99 15.26
N MET A 137 -0.70 -8.94 16.03
CA MET A 137 -1.05 -8.85 17.43
C MET A 137 -2.33 -8.05 17.60
N GLY A 138 -3.35 -8.69 18.16
CA GLY A 138 -4.69 -8.16 18.36
C GLY A 138 -5.70 -8.69 17.35
N GLY A 139 -6.84 -9.19 17.85
CA GLY A 139 -7.92 -9.79 17.06
C GLY A 139 -8.95 -8.77 16.56
N SER A 140 -8.50 -7.58 16.15
CA SER A 140 -9.38 -6.54 15.63
C SER A 140 -10.04 -6.95 14.31
N ARG A 141 -11.12 -6.25 13.92
CA ARG A 141 -11.77 -6.46 12.62
C ARG A 141 -10.82 -6.23 11.44
N ILE A 142 -9.87 -5.31 11.59
CA ILE A 142 -8.82 -5.07 10.59
C ILE A 142 -7.95 -6.30 10.46
N ALA A 143 -7.50 -6.89 11.58
CA ALA A 143 -6.67 -8.09 11.60
C ALA A 143 -7.33 -9.27 10.88
N ILE A 144 -8.63 -9.46 11.12
CA ILE A 144 -9.42 -10.52 10.47
C ILE A 144 -9.55 -10.27 8.97
N ARG A 145 -9.81 -9.01 8.57
CA ARG A 145 -9.87 -8.66 7.15
C ARG A 145 -8.52 -8.81 6.45
N ILE A 146 -7.42 -8.44 7.10
CA ILE A 146 -6.07 -8.70 6.59
C ILE A 146 -5.91 -10.20 6.35
N SER A 147 -6.34 -11.04 7.31
CA SER A 147 -6.25 -12.50 7.17
C SER A 147 -7.09 -13.05 6.01
N SER A 148 -8.23 -12.41 5.70
CA SER A 148 -9.11 -12.83 4.59
C SER A 148 -8.64 -12.32 3.22
N TYR A 149 -7.89 -11.22 3.16
CA TYR A 149 -7.39 -10.62 1.91
C TYR A 149 -5.96 -11.04 1.56
N ALA A 150 -5.28 -11.66 2.50
CA ALA A 150 -3.92 -12.12 2.28
C ALA A 150 -3.86 -13.19 1.19
N PRO A 151 -2.84 -13.17 0.33
CA PRO A 151 -2.65 -14.19 -0.69
C PRO A 151 -2.38 -15.56 -0.07
N ASP A 152 -2.70 -16.63 -0.81
CA ASP A 152 -2.64 -18.02 -0.32
C ASP A 152 -1.21 -18.48 0.05
N ASN A 153 -0.20 -17.87 -0.54
CA ASN A 153 1.21 -18.16 -0.26
C ASN A 153 1.73 -17.46 1.02
N MET A 154 0.88 -16.69 1.72
CA MET A 154 1.27 -15.96 2.94
C MET A 154 0.69 -16.64 4.18
N ALA A 155 1.56 -17.11 5.07
CA ALA A 155 1.16 -17.66 6.36
C ALA A 155 0.92 -16.53 7.37
N ILE A 156 -0.25 -16.56 8.01
CA ILE A 156 -0.64 -15.56 9.00
C ILE A 156 -0.77 -16.21 10.36
N LYS A 157 -0.11 -15.62 11.36
CA LYS A 157 -0.31 -15.94 12.77
C LYS A 157 -0.98 -14.77 13.46
N LEU A 158 -2.22 -14.98 13.93
CA LEU A 158 -2.96 -14.00 14.73
C LEU A 158 -2.80 -14.36 16.22
N ILE A 159 -2.44 -13.38 17.04
CA ILE A 159 -2.32 -13.50 18.49
C ILE A 159 -3.28 -12.52 19.14
N GLU A 160 -4.18 -13.05 19.99
CA GLU A 160 -5.12 -12.26 20.77
C GLU A 160 -5.07 -12.70 22.22
N CYS A 161 -4.98 -11.72 23.13
CA CYS A 161 -4.94 -11.98 24.58
C CYS A 161 -6.32 -12.22 25.15
N ASP A 162 -7.35 -11.56 24.61
CA ASP A 162 -8.72 -11.72 25.06
C ASP A 162 -9.48 -12.73 24.20
N LYS A 163 -9.76 -13.88 24.79
CA LYS A 163 -10.53 -14.95 24.13
C LYS A 163 -11.94 -14.51 23.70
N HIS A 164 -12.52 -13.52 24.36
CA HIS A 164 -13.84 -13.01 24.01
C HIS A 164 -13.83 -12.12 22.76
N CYS A 165 -12.71 -11.48 22.45
CA CYS A 165 -12.57 -10.69 21.21
C CYS A 165 -12.68 -11.54 19.95
N LEU A 166 -12.25 -12.78 19.98
CA LEU A 166 -12.33 -13.72 18.84
C LEU A 166 -13.77 -14.24 18.60
N LEU A 167 -14.62 -14.21 19.59
CA LEU A 167 -15.99 -14.76 19.51
C LEU A 167 -16.97 -13.83 18.77
N TYR A 168 -16.63 -12.56 18.58
CA TYR A 168 -17.46 -11.60 17.83
C TYR A 168 -17.24 -11.64 16.33
N THR A 169 -16.41 -12.55 15.86
CA THR A 169 -16.08 -12.69 14.44
C THR A 169 -16.60 -14.01 13.93
N SER A 170 -17.45 -13.95 12.93
CA SER A 170 -17.94 -15.13 12.19
C SER A 170 -16.74 -16.01 11.80
N PRO A 171 -16.80 -17.33 11.98
CA PRO A 171 -15.68 -18.21 11.69
C PRO A 171 -15.29 -18.12 10.22
N SER A 172 -14.10 -17.57 9.95
CA SER A 172 -13.45 -17.79 8.65
C SER A 172 -12.88 -19.21 8.64
N PRO A 173 -12.99 -19.95 7.53
CA PRO A 173 -12.57 -21.36 7.47
C PRO A 173 -11.05 -21.58 7.48
N ARG A 174 -10.23 -20.57 7.73
CA ARG A 174 -8.77 -20.72 7.84
C ARG A 174 -8.40 -20.88 9.30
N ASP A 175 -7.91 -22.06 9.64
CA ASP A 175 -7.56 -22.55 10.95
C ASP A 175 -6.88 -21.53 11.85
N TYR A 176 -7.58 -21.13 12.91
CA TYR A 176 -6.98 -20.47 14.05
C TYR A 176 -6.18 -21.50 14.83
N ALA A 177 -4.88 -21.54 14.65
CA ALA A 177 -4.00 -22.23 15.56
C ALA A 177 -3.99 -21.44 16.89
N ALA A 178 -4.96 -21.73 17.75
CA ALA A 178 -4.91 -21.31 19.15
C ALA A 178 -3.91 -22.21 19.86
N SER A 179 -2.79 -21.66 20.26
CA SER A 179 -1.87 -22.27 21.23
C SER A 179 -1.87 -21.46 22.50
#